data_49ef070937c454487ba5d75446aae0be
#
_entry.id   49ef070937c454487ba5d75446aae0be
#
_cell.length_a   1.000
_cell.length_b   1.000
_cell.length_c   1.000
_cell.angle_alpha   90.00
_cell.angle_beta   90.00
_cell.angle_gamma   90.00
#
_symmetry.space_group_name_H-M   'P 1'
#
loop_
_entity.id
_entity.type
_entity.pdbx_description
1 polymer ?
#
loop_
_entity_poly.entity_id
_entity_poly.type
_entity_poly.pdbx_seq_one_letter_code
_entity_poly.pdbx_strand_id
1 'polypeptide(L)' 'MKKMNSQYNKLNPMMENIKDVISDLEEKRGDIEQNAWGKDRDMTDREQERYDKISEQISNLDECVEYIQFAMMRLEEYT' A
#
# COMPACT_ATOMS: atom_id res chain seq x y z
N MET A 1 -6.34 23.56 25.88
CA MET A 1 -6.72 22.68 24.78
C MET A 1 -5.54 22.32 23.93
N LYS A 2 -5.41 21.08 23.62
CA LYS A 2 -4.34 20.64 22.74
C LYS A 2 -4.64 20.99 21.32
N LYS A 3 -3.68 21.58 20.66
CA LYS A 3 -3.76 21.70 19.21
C LYS A 3 -3.34 20.38 18.61
N MET A 4 -4.07 19.93 17.62
CA MET A 4 -3.60 18.83 16.83
C MET A 4 -2.27 19.19 16.22
N ASN A 5 -1.34 18.27 16.32
CA ASN A 5 -0.05 18.45 15.70
C ASN A 5 -0.23 18.60 14.19
N SER A 6 0.28 19.67 13.60
CA SER A 6 0.11 19.91 12.18
C SER A 6 0.76 18.82 11.31
N GLN A 7 1.85 18.22 11.82
CA GLN A 7 2.48 17.11 11.13
C GLN A 7 1.59 15.87 11.13
N TYR A 8 0.94 15.60 12.26
CA TYR A 8 -0.02 14.50 12.34
C TYR A 8 -1.15 14.68 11.31
N ASN A 9 -1.67 15.89 11.21
CA ASN A 9 -2.75 16.21 10.27
C ASN A 9 -2.31 16.06 8.82
N LYS A 10 -1.03 16.28 8.52
CA LYS A 10 -0.49 16.08 7.18
C LYS A 10 -0.22 14.61 6.89
N LEU A 11 0.23 13.86 7.89
CA LEU A 11 0.59 12.46 7.71
C LEU A 11 -0.65 11.59 7.50
N ASN A 12 -1.73 11.90 8.19
CA ASN A 12 -2.94 11.09 8.10
C ASN A 12 -3.49 11.00 6.68
N PRO A 13 -3.72 12.11 5.94
CA PRO A 13 -4.17 12.00 4.55
C PRO A 13 -3.12 11.37 3.63
N MET A 14 -1.84 11.55 3.88
CA MET A 14 -0.79 10.88 3.12
C MET A 14 -0.89 9.37 3.28
N MET A 15 -1.08 8.90 4.50
CA MET A 15 -1.25 7.48 4.78
C MET A 15 -2.48 6.91 4.08
N GLU A 16 -3.60 7.64 4.11
CA GLU A 16 -4.82 7.22 3.43
C GLU A 16 -4.61 7.12 1.91
N ASN A 17 -3.92 8.08 1.33
CA ASN A 17 -3.61 8.05 -0.10
C ASN A 17 -2.75 6.84 -0.47
N ILE A 18 -1.76 6.52 0.36
CA ILE A 18 -0.91 5.35 0.13
C ILE A 18 -1.73 4.07 0.22
N LYS A 19 -2.62 3.98 1.20
CA LYS A 19 -3.50 2.81 1.35
C LYS A 19 -4.40 2.63 0.13
N ASP A 20 -4.90 3.72 -0.43
CA ASP A 20 -5.71 3.68 -1.64
C ASP A 20 -4.91 3.13 -2.82
N VAL A 21 -3.66 3.56 -2.97
CA VAL A 21 -2.77 3.04 -4.02
C VAL A 21 -2.51 1.55 -3.83
N ILE A 22 -2.27 1.12 -2.59
CA ILE A 22 -2.07 -0.29 -2.28
C ILE A 22 -3.30 -1.10 -2.67
N SER A 23 -4.49 -0.61 -2.36
CA SER A 23 -5.75 -1.27 -2.70
C SER A 23 -5.89 -1.44 -4.21
N ASP A 24 -5.57 -0.40 -4.98
CA ASP A 24 -5.60 -0.46 -6.45
C ASP A 24 -4.60 -1.48 -6.98
N LEU A 25 -3.41 -1.53 -6.41
CA LEU A 25 -2.38 -2.48 -6.81
C LEU A 25 -2.78 -3.92 -6.49
N GLU A 26 -3.41 -4.13 -5.34
CA GLU A 26 -3.92 -5.45 -4.96
C GLU A 26 -4.99 -5.91 -5.93
N GLU A 27 -5.86 -5.02 -6.37
CA GLU A 27 -6.89 -5.32 -7.35
C GLU A 27 -6.27 -5.71 -8.69
N LYS A 28 -5.28 -4.98 -9.15
CA LYS A 28 -4.57 -5.29 -10.40
C LYS A 28 -3.88 -6.64 -10.31
N ARG A 29 -3.26 -6.93 -9.17
CA ARG A 29 -2.61 -8.22 -8.94
C ARG A 29 -3.62 -9.36 -8.98
N GLY A 30 -4.77 -9.16 -8.37
CA GLY A 30 -5.87 -10.13 -8.40
C GLY A 30 -6.37 -10.38 -9.81
N ASP A 31 -6.46 -9.35 -10.64
CA ASP A 31 -6.87 -9.48 -12.04
C ASP A 31 -5.90 -10.36 -12.83
N ILE A 32 -4.60 -10.22 -12.59
CA ILE A 32 -3.59 -11.05 -13.25
C ILE A 32 -3.78 -12.51 -12.85
N GLU A 33 -3.98 -12.76 -11.56
CA GLU A 33 -4.23 -14.14 -11.08
C GLU A 33 -5.48 -14.72 -11.70
N GLN A 34 -6.57 -13.98 -11.74
CA GLN A 34 -7.84 -14.46 -12.28
C GLN A 34 -7.73 -14.73 -13.78
N ASN A 35 -7.02 -13.92 -14.51
CA ASN A 35 -6.80 -14.13 -15.94
C ASN A 35 -6.08 -15.45 -16.21
N ALA A 36 -5.06 -15.75 -15.40
CA ALA A 36 -4.32 -17.01 -15.55
C ALA A 36 -5.19 -18.21 -15.16
N TRP A 37 -5.82 -18.14 -13.99
CA TRP A 37 -6.63 -19.26 -13.47
C TRP A 37 -7.89 -19.47 -14.29
N GLY A 38 -8.53 -18.39 -14.75
CA GLY A 38 -9.75 -18.49 -15.57
C GLY A 38 -9.51 -19.17 -16.90
N LYS A 39 -8.27 -19.20 -17.38
CA LYS A 39 -7.89 -19.89 -18.61
C LYS A 39 -7.27 -21.27 -18.34
N ASP A 40 -7.30 -21.69 -17.10
CA ASP A 40 -6.77 -23.00 -16.66
C ASP A 40 -5.33 -23.20 -17.11
N ARG A 41 -4.50 -22.18 -16.89
CA ARG A 41 -3.08 -22.20 -17.24
C ARG A 41 -2.25 -21.46 -16.21
N ASP A 42 -0.96 -21.71 -16.22
CA ASP A 42 -0.02 -20.96 -15.41
C ASP A 42 0.17 -19.56 -15.99
N MET A 43 0.65 -18.64 -15.17
CA MET A 43 0.99 -17.32 -15.62
C MET A 43 2.09 -17.38 -16.69
N THR A 44 1.96 -16.53 -17.72
CA THR A 44 3.05 -16.35 -18.66
C THR A 44 4.20 -15.62 -17.95
N ASP A 45 5.38 -15.64 -18.55
CA ASP A 45 6.54 -14.94 -18.00
C ASP A 45 6.26 -13.45 -17.83
N ARG A 46 5.54 -12.85 -18.78
CA ARG A 46 5.16 -11.45 -18.71
C ARG A 46 4.19 -11.18 -17.57
N GLU A 47 3.21 -12.05 -17.39
CA GLU A 47 2.25 -11.94 -16.30
C GLU A 47 2.95 -12.09 -14.94
N GLN A 48 3.85 -13.04 -14.84
CA GLN A 48 4.62 -13.27 -13.62
C GLN A 48 5.49 -12.05 -13.28
N GLU A 49 6.13 -11.47 -14.28
CA GLU A 49 6.94 -10.28 -14.10
C GLU A 49 6.10 -9.10 -13.58
N ARG A 50 4.93 -8.89 -14.16
CA ARG A 50 4.02 -7.83 -13.72
C ARG A 50 3.51 -8.08 -12.31
N TYR A 51 3.16 -9.32 -12.02
CA TYR A 51 2.71 -9.72 -10.69
C TYR A 51 3.79 -9.44 -9.64
N ASP A 52 5.02 -9.83 -9.93
CA ASP A 52 6.14 -9.64 -9.02
C ASP A 52 6.44 -8.15 -8.79
N LYS A 53 6.37 -7.34 -9.84
CA LYS A 53 6.56 -5.89 -9.72
C LYS A 53 5.49 -5.25 -8.84
N ILE A 54 4.24 -5.64 -9.06
CA ILE A 54 3.13 -5.12 -8.26
C ILE A 54 3.29 -5.53 -6.79
N SER A 55 3.65 -6.79 -6.55
CA SER A 55 3.90 -7.29 -5.19
C SER A 55 5.01 -6.51 -4.49
N GLU A 56 6.09 -6.21 -5.21
CA GLU A 56 7.18 -5.41 -4.68
C GLU A 56 6.74 -4.00 -4.34
N GLN A 57 5.96 -3.38 -5.22
CA GLN A 57 5.42 -2.04 -4.98
C GLN A 57 4.52 -2.01 -3.76
N ILE A 58 3.66 -3.01 -3.60
CA ILE A 58 2.78 -3.12 -2.43
C ILE A 58 3.62 -3.24 -1.17
N SER A 59 4.65 -4.08 -1.17
CA SER A 59 5.52 -4.27 -0.02
C SER A 59 6.22 -2.96 0.37
N ASN A 60 6.73 -2.22 -0.61
CA ASN A 60 7.39 -0.94 -0.36
C ASN A 60 6.43 0.09 0.21
N LEU A 61 5.21 0.14 -0.30
CA LEU A 61 4.19 1.07 0.20
C LEU A 61 3.71 0.70 1.60
N ASP A 62 3.59 -0.60 1.88
CA ASP A 62 3.26 -1.07 3.23
C ASP A 62 4.32 -0.62 4.24
N GLU A 63 5.59 -0.70 3.88
CA GLU A 63 6.66 -0.20 4.74
C GLU A 63 6.53 1.29 5.00
N CYS A 64 6.18 2.05 3.96
CA CYS A 64 5.94 3.49 4.11
C CYS A 64 4.79 3.77 5.08
N VAL A 65 3.71 3.01 4.98
CA VAL A 65 2.58 3.14 5.91
C VAL A 65 3.02 2.86 7.34
N GLU A 66 3.82 1.83 7.54
CA GLU A 66 4.33 1.51 8.88
C GLU A 66 5.16 2.65 9.45
N TYR A 67 6.04 3.23 8.67
CA TYR A 67 6.85 4.37 9.11
C TYR A 67 5.97 5.57 9.47
N ILE A 68 4.97 5.85 8.66
CA ILE A 68 4.05 6.95 8.93
C ILE A 68 3.28 6.67 10.22
N GLN A 69 2.81 5.45 10.42
CA GLN A 69 2.10 5.07 11.64
C GLN A 69 2.97 5.26 12.88
N PHE A 70 4.24 4.86 12.80
CA PHE A 70 5.19 5.08 13.90
C PHE A 70 5.37 6.55 14.20
N ALA A 71 5.52 7.36 13.16
CA ALA A 71 5.67 8.80 13.32
C ALA A 71 4.44 9.41 13.99
N MET A 72 3.25 8.99 13.56
CA MET A 72 2.00 9.46 14.13
C MET A 72 1.87 9.07 15.61
N MET A 73 2.23 7.85 15.95
CA MET A 73 2.22 7.39 17.34
C MET A 73 3.14 8.23 18.21
N ARG A 74 4.34 8.54 17.71
CA ARG A 74 5.28 9.38 18.44
C ARG A 74 4.75 10.79 18.64
N LEU A 75 4.11 11.34 17.63
CA LEU A 75 3.53 12.67 17.71
C LEU A 75 2.40 12.70 18.75
N GLU A 76 1.62 11.63 18.83
CA GLU A 76 0.58 11.51 19.85
C GLU A 76 1.14 11.49 21.26
N GLU A 77 2.28 10.83 21.45
CA GLU A 77 2.92 10.74 22.77
C GLU A 77 3.38 12.10 23.27
N TYR A 78 3.68 13.02 22.36
CA TYR A 78 4.15 14.35 22.71
C TYR A 78 3.03 15.38 22.86
N THR A 79 1.81 14.98 22.64
CA THR A 79 0.67 15.93 22.79
C THR A 79 -0.16 15.66 24.06
#